data_741ca53729c9649e4816637d75334a16
#
_entry.id   741ca53729c9649e4816637d75334a16
#
_cell.length_a   1.000
_cell.length_b   1.000
_cell.length_c   1.000
_cell.angle_alpha   90.00
_cell.angle_beta   90.00
_cell.angle_gamma   90.00
#
_symmetry.space_group_name_H-M   'P 1'
#
loop_
_entity.id
_entity.type
_entity.pdbx_description
1 polymer ?
#
loop_
_entity_poly.entity_id
_entity_poly.type
_entity_poly.pdbx_seq_one_letter_code
_entity_poly.pdbx_strand_id
1 'polypeptide(L)'
;MSVVIVVLSIFGWQRIAHLTPRRAVLTAHPGSSINEVLPVSNGDVVVFMPPNSGPLVSVVYMKDGILGWRSYSFGSVMLPSGTMNENSSFTFLPTGNQTFVMGVAYRPAVRVVFENGNTTFSTKVGPSSFWHLVVPYPISNLRGSQWNLVMRDGTRLPLLGSSS
;
A
#
# COMPACT_ATOMS: atom_id res chain seq x y z
N MET A 1 18.11 41.30 10.32
CA MET A 1 18.81 40.00 10.28
C MET A 1 18.08 38.87 10.98
N SER A 2 17.23 39.10 11.96
CA SER A 2 16.54 38.05 12.76
C SER A 2 15.48 37.24 12.00
N VAL A 3 14.72 37.82 11.05
CA VAL A 3 13.63 37.15 10.33
C VAL A 3 14.13 36.04 9.38
N VAL A 4 15.28 36.28 8.73
CA VAL A 4 15.88 35.30 7.80
C VAL A 4 16.36 34.04 8.55
N ILE A 5 16.89 34.20 9.77
CA ILE A 5 17.36 33.08 10.60
C ILE A 5 16.18 32.24 11.09
N VAL A 6 15.06 32.86 11.46
CA VAL A 6 13.85 32.14 11.89
C VAL A 6 13.23 31.35 10.74
N VAL A 7 13.16 31.94 9.54
CA VAL A 7 12.62 31.24 8.35
C VAL A 7 13.52 30.06 7.96
N LEU A 8 14.84 30.24 7.94
CA LEU A 8 15.77 29.14 7.66
C LEU A 8 15.73 28.04 8.73
N SER A 9 15.53 28.41 9.99
CA SER A 9 15.36 27.42 11.08
C SER A 9 14.07 26.62 10.94
N ILE A 10 12.94 27.24 10.58
CA ILE A 10 11.67 26.56 10.37
C ILE A 10 11.77 25.63 9.15
N PHE A 11 12.33 26.09 8.03
CA PHE A 11 12.53 25.25 6.83
C PHE A 11 13.54 24.13 7.09
N GLY A 12 14.62 24.39 7.82
CA GLY A 12 15.59 23.37 8.22
C GLY A 12 14.97 22.31 9.12
N TRP A 13 14.14 22.72 10.08
CA TRP A 13 13.49 21.80 11.01
C TRP A 13 12.42 20.93 10.32
N GLN A 14 11.61 21.50 9.43
CA GLN A 14 10.64 20.75 8.62
C GLN A 14 11.34 19.73 7.70
N ARG A 15 12.49 20.09 7.12
CA ARG A 15 13.25 19.16 6.28
C ARG A 15 13.89 18.04 7.10
N ILE A 16 14.37 18.31 8.30
CA ILE A 16 14.92 17.29 9.21
C ILE A 16 13.82 16.33 9.71
N ALA A 17 12.61 16.84 9.97
CA ALA A 17 11.48 16.02 10.41
C ALA A 17 11.01 15.02 9.34
N HIS A 18 11.25 15.29 8.05
CA HIS A 18 10.79 14.49 6.91
C HIS A 18 11.93 13.93 6.04
N LEU A 19 13.11 13.67 6.63
CA LEU A 19 14.27 13.13 5.91
C LEU A 19 14.02 11.74 5.29
N THR A 20 13.06 10.99 5.80
CA THR A 20 12.70 9.66 5.28
C THR A 20 11.18 9.49 5.25
N PRO A 21 10.64 8.67 4.34
CA PRO A 21 9.21 8.38 4.29
C PRO A 21 8.69 7.81 5.61
N ARG A 22 9.49 6.96 6.27
CA ARG A 22 9.19 6.40 7.60
C ARG A 22 8.97 7.50 8.65
N ARG A 23 9.86 8.49 8.73
CA ARG A 23 9.73 9.61 9.69
C ARG A 23 8.54 10.48 9.37
N ALA A 24 8.29 10.75 8.09
CA ALA A 24 7.13 11.53 7.67
C ALA A 24 5.82 10.88 8.12
N VAL A 25 5.69 9.55 7.97
CA VAL A 25 4.51 8.81 8.44
C VAL A 25 4.40 8.86 9.97
N LEU A 26 5.48 8.63 10.70
CA LEU A 26 5.45 8.66 12.18
C LEU A 26 5.15 10.05 12.74
N THR A 27 5.51 11.12 12.00
CA THR A 27 5.15 12.49 12.39
C THR A 27 3.66 12.76 12.15
N ALA A 28 3.11 12.30 11.03
CA ALA A 28 1.69 12.47 10.69
C ALA A 28 0.78 11.54 11.52
N HIS A 29 1.27 10.36 11.90
CA HIS A 29 0.54 9.33 12.65
C HIS A 29 1.37 8.88 13.86
N PRO A 30 1.45 9.68 14.94
CA PRO A 30 2.22 9.35 16.14
C PRO A 30 1.74 8.04 16.76
N GLY A 31 2.69 7.22 17.21
CA GLY A 31 2.38 5.92 17.82
C GLY A 31 2.13 4.79 16.83
N SER A 32 2.18 5.03 15.52
CA SER A 32 2.09 3.98 14.51
C SER A 32 3.31 3.07 14.51
N SER A 33 3.12 1.80 14.15
CA SER A 33 4.21 0.88 13.84
C SER A 33 4.39 0.77 12.32
N ILE A 34 5.62 0.97 11.85
CA ILE A 34 5.95 0.80 10.43
C ILE A 34 6.32 -0.65 10.17
N ASN A 35 5.56 -1.29 9.30
CA ASN A 35 5.79 -2.67 8.89
C ASN A 35 6.84 -2.75 7.79
N GLU A 36 6.69 -1.92 6.75
CA GLU A 36 7.53 -1.98 5.57
C GLU A 36 7.59 -0.64 4.84
N VAL A 37 8.69 -0.39 4.12
CA VAL A 37 8.84 0.71 3.17
C VAL A 37 9.27 0.10 1.85
N LEU A 38 8.45 0.28 0.82
CA LEU A 38 8.61 -0.34 -0.50
C LEU A 38 8.90 0.74 -1.53
N PRO A 39 10.08 0.72 -2.19
CA PRO A 39 10.38 1.66 -3.26
C PRO A 39 9.48 1.38 -4.47
N VAL A 40 8.96 2.45 -5.06
CA VAL A 40 8.24 2.45 -6.33
C VAL A 40 8.85 3.49 -7.28
N SER A 41 8.47 3.49 -8.56
CA SER A 41 9.15 4.26 -9.61
C SER A 41 9.33 5.76 -9.33
N ASN A 42 8.47 6.38 -8.53
CA ASN A 42 8.47 7.83 -8.28
C ASN A 42 8.31 8.19 -6.79
N GLY A 43 8.75 7.33 -5.89
CA GLY A 43 8.62 7.54 -4.45
C GLY A 43 8.62 6.23 -3.68
N ASP A 44 8.04 6.23 -2.50
CA ASP A 44 7.95 5.07 -1.62
C ASP A 44 6.52 4.82 -1.17
N VAL A 45 6.19 3.56 -0.98
CA VAL A 45 4.96 3.12 -0.33
C VAL A 45 5.31 2.68 1.08
N VAL A 46 4.69 3.30 2.08
CA VAL A 46 4.87 2.95 3.49
C VAL A 46 3.66 2.17 3.98
N VAL A 47 3.90 0.97 4.50
CA VAL A 47 2.89 0.10 5.12
C VAL A 47 3.02 0.25 6.63
N PHE A 48 1.94 0.57 7.32
CA PHE A 48 1.96 0.83 8.75
C PHE A 48 0.64 0.49 9.43
N MET A 49 0.71 0.28 10.74
CA MET A 49 -0.47 0.09 11.60
C MET A 49 -0.65 1.34 12.46
N PRO A 50 -1.74 2.11 12.27
CA PRO A 50 -2.07 3.23 13.15
C PRO A 50 -2.36 2.75 14.58
N PRO A 51 -2.08 3.55 15.62
CA PRO A 51 -2.44 3.20 16.98
C PRO A 51 -3.96 3.07 17.11
N ASN A 52 -4.41 2.09 17.85
CA ASN A 52 -5.84 1.84 18.11
C ASN A 52 -6.71 1.60 16.86
N SER A 53 -6.10 1.24 15.73
CA SER A 53 -6.82 1.01 14.47
C SER A 53 -7.54 -0.36 14.39
N GLY A 54 -7.44 -1.18 15.43
CA GLY A 54 -7.96 -2.54 15.41
C GLY A 54 -7.26 -3.39 14.34
N PRO A 55 -7.98 -4.23 13.58
CA PRO A 55 -7.40 -5.11 12.57
C PRO A 55 -7.15 -4.37 11.22
N LEU A 56 -6.74 -3.11 11.25
CA LEU A 56 -6.53 -2.31 10.05
C LEU A 56 -5.05 -2.07 9.81
N VAL A 57 -4.58 -2.37 8.59
CA VAL A 57 -3.27 -1.99 8.08
C VAL A 57 -3.44 -0.89 7.06
N SER A 58 -2.73 0.19 7.26
CA SER A 58 -2.75 1.36 6.39
C SER A 58 -1.54 1.37 5.46
N VAL A 59 -1.74 1.96 4.29
CA VAL A 59 -0.70 2.10 3.29
C VAL A 59 -0.77 3.51 2.68
N VAL A 60 0.38 4.15 2.54
CA VAL A 60 0.46 5.50 1.99
C VAL A 60 1.57 5.57 0.94
N TYR A 61 1.23 6.17 -0.20
CA TYR A 61 2.22 6.52 -1.22
C TYR A 61 2.78 7.89 -0.94
N MET A 62 4.10 8.00 -0.91
CA MET A 62 4.83 9.20 -0.59
C MET A 62 5.83 9.56 -1.67
N LYS A 63 6.02 10.84 -1.90
CA LYS A 63 7.08 11.38 -2.77
C LYS A 63 7.99 12.30 -2.00
N ASP A 64 9.27 12.28 -2.36
CA ASP A 64 10.21 13.30 -1.92
C ASP A 64 9.99 14.59 -2.72
N GLY A 65 10.13 15.72 -2.05
CA GLY A 65 10.01 17.06 -2.61
C GLY A 65 10.94 18.04 -1.92
N ILE A 66 10.96 19.28 -2.37
CA ILE A 66 11.82 20.34 -1.83
C ILE A 66 11.67 20.52 -0.30
N LEU A 67 10.46 20.27 0.21
CA LEU A 67 10.11 20.37 1.64
C LEU A 67 10.10 19.00 2.35
N GLY A 68 10.67 17.96 1.74
CA GLY A 68 10.69 16.60 2.25
C GLY A 68 9.54 15.74 1.76
N TRP A 69 9.37 14.58 2.36
CA TRP A 69 8.39 13.56 1.96
C TRP A 69 6.96 13.99 2.22
N ARG A 70 6.09 13.79 1.22
CA ARG A 70 4.66 14.12 1.28
C ARG A 70 3.81 12.95 0.83
N SER A 71 2.65 12.77 1.47
CA SER A 71 1.64 11.79 1.07
C SER A 71 0.87 12.25 -0.16
N TYR A 72 0.62 11.33 -1.09
CA TYR A 72 -0.15 11.57 -2.33
C TYR A 72 -1.39 10.71 -2.43
N SER A 73 -1.33 9.48 -1.97
CA SER A 73 -2.48 8.59 -1.93
C SER A 73 -2.42 7.72 -0.69
N PHE A 74 -3.58 7.30 -0.22
CA PHE A 74 -3.75 6.54 1.00
C PHE A 74 -4.76 5.41 0.76
N GLY A 75 -4.53 4.29 1.41
CA GLY A 75 -5.45 3.15 1.41
C GLY A 75 -5.32 2.35 2.70
N SER A 76 -6.20 1.38 2.86
CA SER A 76 -6.13 0.45 3.98
C SER A 76 -6.67 -0.92 3.60
N VAL A 77 -6.22 -1.94 4.29
CA VAL A 77 -6.72 -3.30 4.21
C VAL A 77 -7.09 -3.79 5.60
N MET A 78 -8.14 -4.60 5.67
CA MET A 78 -8.59 -5.20 6.90
C MET A 78 -7.90 -6.55 7.10
N LEU A 79 -7.39 -6.80 8.30
CA LEU A 79 -6.93 -8.13 8.70
C LEU A 79 -8.14 -9.04 8.97
N PRO A 80 -8.02 -10.34 8.74
CA PRO A 80 -9.12 -11.27 9.02
C PRO A 80 -9.51 -11.23 10.50
N SER A 81 -10.79 -11.02 10.76
CA SER A 81 -11.38 -11.05 12.09
C SER A 81 -12.66 -11.90 12.04
N GLY A 82 -12.64 -13.05 12.69
CA GLY A 82 -13.78 -13.98 12.67
C GLY A 82 -13.99 -14.69 11.31
N THR A 83 -15.23 -15.10 11.03
CA THR A 83 -15.61 -15.74 9.76
C THR A 83 -15.82 -14.67 8.69
N MET A 84 -14.95 -14.67 7.67
CA MET A 84 -15.06 -13.77 6.53
C MET A 84 -15.71 -14.48 5.35
N ASN A 85 -16.74 -13.88 4.76
CA ASN A 85 -17.39 -14.37 3.55
C ASN A 85 -16.58 -14.01 2.28
N GLU A 86 -15.72 -12.99 2.38
CA GLU A 86 -14.84 -12.55 1.31
C GLU A 86 -13.57 -13.42 1.24
N ASN A 87 -12.93 -13.43 0.08
CA ASN A 87 -11.68 -14.16 -0.11
C ASN A 87 -10.44 -13.34 0.27
N SER A 88 -10.56 -12.01 0.24
CA SER A 88 -9.46 -11.09 0.57
C SER A 88 -9.97 -9.67 0.87
N SER A 89 -9.13 -8.88 1.55
CA SER A 89 -9.22 -7.42 1.56
C SER A 89 -8.04 -6.86 0.78
N PHE A 90 -8.26 -5.82 -0.02
CA PHE A 90 -7.18 -5.19 -0.79
C PHE A 90 -7.49 -3.74 -1.11
N THR A 91 -6.45 -2.98 -1.44
CA THR A 91 -6.53 -1.58 -1.82
C THR A 91 -5.62 -1.26 -2.99
N PHE A 92 -5.99 -0.25 -3.76
CA PHE A 92 -5.23 0.28 -4.89
C PHE A 92 -4.69 1.66 -4.55
N LEU A 93 -3.39 1.87 -4.77
CA LEU A 93 -2.75 3.17 -4.63
C LEU A 93 -2.20 3.62 -5.99
N PRO A 94 -2.73 4.71 -6.55
CA PRO A 94 -2.11 5.35 -7.71
C PRO A 94 -0.71 5.86 -7.34
N THR A 95 0.31 5.44 -8.11
CA THR A 95 1.70 5.86 -7.93
C THR A 95 2.26 6.53 -9.21
N GLY A 96 1.48 7.43 -9.80
CA GLY A 96 1.76 8.04 -11.10
C GLY A 96 1.20 7.19 -12.24
N ASN A 97 2.08 6.71 -13.14
CA ASN A 97 1.68 5.85 -14.27
C ASN A 97 1.52 4.38 -13.89
N GLN A 98 1.71 4.04 -12.63
CA GLN A 98 1.61 2.70 -12.09
C GLN A 98 0.55 2.64 -11.01
N THR A 99 0.11 1.45 -10.68
CA THR A 99 -0.75 1.21 -9.51
C THR A 99 -0.05 0.20 -8.59
N PHE A 100 0.16 0.60 -7.36
CA PHE A 100 0.53 -0.31 -6.29
C PHE A 100 -0.75 -0.92 -5.72
N VAL A 101 -0.77 -2.24 -5.59
CA VAL A 101 -1.89 -2.98 -5.02
C VAL A 101 -1.36 -3.77 -3.83
N MET A 102 -2.03 -3.68 -2.71
CA MET A 102 -1.72 -4.46 -1.52
C MET A 102 -2.98 -5.11 -0.99
N GLY A 103 -2.83 -6.31 -0.46
CA GLY A 103 -3.96 -7.00 0.15
C GLY A 103 -3.57 -8.06 1.17
N VAL A 104 -4.60 -8.60 1.79
CA VAL A 104 -4.52 -9.74 2.71
C VAL A 104 -5.45 -10.82 2.20
N ALA A 105 -4.91 -12.01 2.00
CA ALA A 105 -5.71 -13.18 1.62
C ALA A 105 -6.37 -13.80 2.87
N TYR A 106 -7.68 -14.00 2.83
CA TYR A 106 -8.43 -14.65 3.91
C TYR A 106 -8.50 -16.18 3.72
N ARG A 107 -8.02 -16.66 2.59
CA ARG A 107 -7.92 -18.09 2.24
C ARG A 107 -6.44 -18.48 2.13
N PRO A 108 -6.08 -19.75 2.30
CA PRO A 108 -4.69 -20.23 2.26
C PRO A 108 -4.13 -20.24 0.83
N ALA A 109 -4.07 -19.05 0.22
CA ALA A 109 -3.52 -18.85 -1.12
C ALA A 109 -1.98 -18.83 -1.09
N VAL A 110 -1.37 -19.24 -2.19
CA VAL A 110 0.09 -19.20 -2.40
C VAL A 110 0.52 -18.07 -3.32
N ARG A 111 -0.41 -17.56 -4.14
CA ARG A 111 -0.13 -16.52 -5.13
C ARG A 111 -1.39 -15.70 -5.41
N VAL A 112 -1.18 -14.43 -5.77
CA VAL A 112 -2.18 -13.57 -6.42
C VAL A 112 -1.80 -13.42 -7.87
N VAL A 113 -2.77 -13.54 -8.76
CA VAL A 113 -2.61 -13.37 -10.21
C VAL A 113 -3.54 -12.25 -10.67
N PHE A 114 -2.96 -11.33 -11.44
CA PHE A 114 -3.64 -10.25 -12.12
C PHE A 114 -3.54 -10.47 -13.63
N GLU A 115 -4.67 -10.49 -14.31
CA GLU A 115 -4.77 -10.68 -15.76
C GLU A 115 -5.46 -9.47 -16.40
N ASN A 116 -4.79 -8.84 -17.37
CA ASN A 116 -5.30 -7.72 -18.14
C ASN A 116 -5.04 -7.96 -19.61
N GLY A 117 -6.07 -8.38 -20.34
CA GLY A 117 -5.93 -8.85 -21.72
C GLY A 117 -4.94 -10.01 -21.81
N ASN A 118 -3.90 -9.85 -22.60
CA ASN A 118 -2.86 -10.88 -22.80
C ASN A 118 -1.70 -10.79 -21.80
N THR A 119 -1.75 -9.88 -20.85
CA THR A 119 -0.68 -9.67 -19.87
C THR A 119 -1.06 -10.22 -18.52
N THR A 120 -0.15 -11.02 -17.93
CA THR A 120 -0.34 -11.61 -16.61
C THR A 120 0.79 -11.18 -15.69
N PHE A 121 0.43 -10.70 -14.52
CA PHE A 121 1.34 -10.41 -13.41
C PHE A 121 0.99 -11.29 -12.23
N SER A 122 1.98 -11.61 -11.41
CA SER A 122 1.71 -12.37 -10.20
C SER A 122 2.67 -12.04 -9.08
N THR A 123 2.21 -12.20 -7.85
CA THR A 123 3.01 -12.10 -6.64
C THR A 123 2.72 -13.25 -5.70
N LYS A 124 3.69 -13.61 -4.87
CA LYS A 124 3.50 -14.63 -3.83
C LYS A 124 2.74 -14.03 -2.65
N VAL A 125 1.92 -14.85 -2.02
CA VAL A 125 1.32 -14.53 -0.72
C VAL A 125 2.34 -14.87 0.36
N GLY A 126 2.66 -13.90 1.22
CA GLY A 126 3.59 -14.09 2.32
C GLY A 126 3.03 -14.94 3.47
N PRO A 127 3.87 -15.33 4.44
CA PRO A 127 3.46 -16.16 5.59
C PRO A 127 2.33 -15.55 6.43
N SER A 128 2.25 -14.22 6.50
CA SER A 128 1.19 -13.46 7.18
C SER A 128 -0.03 -13.20 6.32
N SER A 129 -0.18 -13.91 5.18
CA SER A 129 -1.23 -13.71 4.19
C SER A 129 -1.20 -12.36 3.46
N PHE A 130 -0.21 -11.50 3.72
CA PHE A 130 0.00 -10.26 2.97
C PHE A 130 0.59 -10.54 1.60
N TRP A 131 0.19 -9.70 0.66
CA TRP A 131 0.73 -9.66 -0.69
C TRP A 131 0.71 -8.23 -1.22
N HIS A 132 1.64 -7.91 -2.10
CA HIS A 132 1.61 -6.67 -2.86
C HIS A 132 2.06 -6.91 -4.30
N LEU A 133 1.62 -6.05 -5.20
CA LEU A 133 1.94 -6.08 -6.62
C LEU A 133 2.00 -4.66 -7.16
N VAL A 134 3.01 -4.35 -7.95
CA VAL A 134 3.05 -3.13 -8.76
C VAL A 134 2.68 -3.49 -10.18
N VAL A 135 1.63 -2.87 -10.71
CA VAL A 135 1.22 -3.04 -12.10
C VAL A 135 1.55 -1.78 -12.90
N PRO A 136 2.15 -1.91 -14.11
CA PRO A 136 2.64 -0.77 -14.88
C PRO A 136 1.51 -0.05 -15.64
N TYR A 137 0.34 0.08 -15.00
CA TYR A 137 -0.83 0.74 -15.54
C TYR A 137 -1.44 1.68 -14.50
N PRO A 138 -2.00 2.83 -14.92
CA PRO A 138 -2.81 3.65 -14.03
C PRO A 138 -4.10 2.92 -13.65
N ILE A 139 -4.66 3.27 -12.50
CA ILE A 139 -5.86 2.62 -11.93
C ILE A 139 -7.06 2.63 -12.89
N SER A 140 -7.17 3.64 -13.75
CA SER A 140 -8.23 3.74 -14.77
C SER A 140 -8.22 2.59 -15.77
N ASN A 141 -7.04 2.01 -16.02
CA ASN A 141 -6.83 0.93 -17.00
C ASN A 141 -7.02 -0.46 -16.39
N LEU A 142 -7.37 -0.54 -15.11
CA LEU A 142 -7.60 -1.82 -14.42
C LEU A 142 -9.07 -2.28 -14.49
N ARG A 143 -9.93 -1.52 -15.16
CA ARG A 143 -11.33 -1.90 -15.39
C ARG A 143 -11.39 -3.12 -16.31
N GLY A 144 -12.17 -4.15 -15.86
CA GLY A 144 -12.30 -5.40 -16.61
C GLY A 144 -11.14 -6.39 -16.45
N SER A 145 -10.11 -6.03 -15.67
CA SER A 145 -9.05 -6.96 -15.30
C SER A 145 -9.56 -8.02 -14.31
N GLN A 146 -8.94 -9.18 -14.36
CA GLN A 146 -9.26 -10.29 -13.47
C GLN A 146 -8.19 -10.43 -12.39
N TRP A 147 -8.66 -10.53 -11.14
CA TRP A 147 -7.81 -10.71 -9.96
C TRP A 147 -8.19 -12.00 -9.27
N ASN A 148 -7.24 -12.92 -9.16
CA ASN A 148 -7.49 -14.23 -8.60
C ASN A 148 -6.45 -14.59 -7.52
N LEU A 149 -6.93 -15.22 -6.44
CA LEU A 149 -6.12 -15.99 -5.52
C LEU A 149 -5.86 -17.37 -6.13
N VAL A 150 -4.63 -17.83 -6.10
CA VAL A 150 -4.27 -19.20 -6.51
C VAL A 150 -3.93 -19.99 -5.26
N MET A 151 -4.67 -21.05 -5.05
CA MET A 151 -4.54 -21.96 -3.93
C MET A 151 -3.38 -22.94 -4.18
N ARG A 152 -2.98 -23.68 -3.15
CA ARG A 152 -1.89 -24.69 -3.26
C ARG A 152 -2.20 -25.83 -4.24
N ASP A 153 -3.47 -26.19 -4.39
CA ASP A 153 -3.95 -27.20 -5.34
C ASP A 153 -4.15 -26.69 -6.77
N GLY A 154 -3.84 -25.40 -7.02
CA GLY A 154 -4.01 -24.73 -8.30
C GLY A 154 -5.40 -24.13 -8.52
N THR A 155 -6.35 -24.34 -7.62
CA THR A 155 -7.68 -23.70 -7.68
C THR A 155 -7.55 -22.19 -7.69
N ARG A 156 -8.35 -21.52 -8.52
CA ARG A 156 -8.42 -20.04 -8.59
C ARG A 156 -9.71 -19.54 -7.96
N LEU A 157 -9.60 -18.58 -7.08
CA LEU A 157 -10.72 -17.89 -6.47
C LEU A 157 -10.64 -16.40 -6.80
N PRO A 158 -11.73 -15.74 -7.23
CA PRO A 158 -11.70 -14.30 -7.45
C PRO A 158 -11.36 -13.57 -6.13
N LEU A 159 -10.59 -12.49 -6.22
CA LEU A 159 -10.26 -11.67 -5.04
C LEU A 159 -11.52 -11.11 -4.37
N LEU A 160 -12.43 -10.56 -5.19
CA LEU A 160 -13.77 -10.21 -4.75
C LEU A 160 -14.62 -11.49 -4.79
N GLY A 161 -15.28 -11.80 -3.68
CA GLY A 161 -16.29 -12.84 -3.68
C GLY A 161 -17.31 -12.53 -4.78
N SER A 162 -17.72 -13.55 -5.53
CA SER A 162 -18.84 -13.42 -6.46
C SER A 162 -20.05 -12.96 -5.63
N SER A 163 -20.48 -11.72 -5.82
CA SER A 163 -21.83 -11.33 -5.41
C SER A 163 -22.80 -12.16 -6.22
N SER A 164 -23.27 -13.26 -5.64
CA SER A 164 -24.41 -14.04 -6.13
C SER A 164 -25.70 -13.25 -5.93
#